data_c7f6956e000ead1293a19044f53d625b
#
_entry.id   c7f6956e000ead1293a19044f53d625b
#
_cell.length_a   1.000
_cell.length_b   1.000
_cell.length_c   1.000
_cell.angle_alpha   90.00
_cell.angle_beta   90.00
_cell.angle_gamma   90.00
#
_symmetry.space_group_name_H-M   'P 1'
#
loop_
_entity.id
_entity.type
_entity.pdbx_description
1 polymer ?
#
loop_
_entity_poly.entity_id
_entity_poly.type
_entity_poly.pdbx_seq_one_letter_code
_entity_poly.pdbx_strand_id
1 'polypeptide(L)'
;MKVRKAIIPAAGLGTRFLPATKAMPKEMLPIVDKPTIQYIVEEAVESGIEDIIIVTGKGKRAIEDHFDHSFELEQNLLEKGKLDLLDEVQKSSKMVDIHYIRQKEPKGLGHAIWCARKFIGNEPFAVLLGDDIVKAEKPCLRQMIEQYERYRASVIGVQHVPDDEVSRYGIVDAKQLDERFFSVNNLVEKPKRENAPSNLAIMGRYILSPRIFDVLDNQEPGAGGEIQLTDAIAQLNRFEQVYAYDFEGTRYDVGEKLGFIKTQVEFALEREELRGDLLKFFESLLEQETLLNK
;
A
#
# COMPACT_ATOMS: atom_id res chain seq x y z
N MET A 1 4.93 14.14 -18.68
CA MET A 1 4.31 12.82 -18.96
C MET A 1 3.22 12.59 -17.92
N LYS A 2 2.18 11.84 -18.25
CA LYS A 2 1.11 11.45 -17.30
C LYS A 2 1.53 10.20 -16.55
N VAL A 3 1.16 10.06 -15.27
CA VAL A 3 1.36 8.81 -14.51
C VAL A 3 0.24 7.85 -14.89
N ARG A 4 0.56 6.73 -15.54
CA ARG A 4 -0.41 5.74 -16.03
C ARG A 4 -0.15 4.35 -15.53
N LYS A 5 1.07 4.10 -15.01
CA LYS A 5 1.51 2.78 -14.54
C LYS A 5 1.71 2.80 -13.03
N ALA A 6 1.36 1.69 -12.40
CA ALA A 6 1.61 1.49 -10.97
C ALA A 6 2.33 0.16 -10.70
N ILE A 7 3.20 0.16 -9.70
CA ILE A 7 3.82 -1.04 -9.15
C ILE A 7 3.22 -1.30 -7.77
N ILE A 8 2.74 -2.52 -7.54
CA ILE A 8 2.29 -3.00 -6.24
C ILE A 8 3.25 -4.12 -5.78
N PRO A 9 4.16 -3.84 -4.85
CA PRO A 9 5.05 -4.85 -4.28
C PRO A 9 4.27 -5.81 -3.38
N ALA A 10 4.24 -7.09 -3.73
CA ALA A 10 3.54 -8.16 -3.01
C ALA A 10 4.42 -9.42 -2.81
N ALA A 11 5.75 -9.27 -2.81
CA ALA A 11 6.69 -10.38 -2.70
C ALA A 11 7.12 -10.71 -1.27
N GLY A 12 6.73 -9.91 -0.27
CA GLY A 12 7.11 -10.08 1.13
C GLY A 12 6.58 -11.37 1.76
N LEU A 13 7.32 -11.92 2.73
CA LEU A 13 7.00 -13.21 3.38
C LEU A 13 5.82 -13.16 4.35
N GLY A 14 5.41 -11.96 4.80
CA GLY A 14 4.26 -11.80 5.70
C GLY A 14 4.44 -12.39 7.09
N THR A 15 5.67 -12.42 7.61
CA THR A 15 6.03 -13.12 8.88
C THR A 15 5.27 -12.64 10.12
N ARG A 16 4.80 -11.38 10.12
CA ARG A 16 4.02 -10.81 11.22
C ARG A 16 2.68 -11.50 11.46
N PHE A 17 2.12 -12.13 10.41
CA PHE A 17 0.82 -12.83 10.45
C PHE A 17 0.94 -14.36 10.46
N LEU A 18 2.13 -14.90 10.76
CA LEU A 18 2.24 -16.35 10.97
C LEU A 18 1.40 -16.80 12.17
N PRO A 19 0.74 -17.98 12.08
CA PRO A 19 0.85 -18.98 11.02
C PRO A 19 -0.05 -18.77 9.80
N ALA A 20 -1.00 -17.81 9.78
CA ALA A 20 -1.96 -17.63 8.67
C ALA A 20 -1.25 -17.45 7.31
N THR A 21 -0.19 -16.67 7.28
CA THR A 21 0.57 -16.37 6.06
C THR A 21 1.56 -17.46 5.64
N LYS A 22 1.56 -18.63 6.30
CA LYS A 22 2.34 -19.79 5.87
C LYS A 22 1.90 -20.31 4.49
N ALA A 23 0.60 -20.28 4.22
CA ALA A 23 0.00 -20.81 2.99
C ALA A 23 -0.77 -19.76 2.19
N MET A 24 -0.97 -18.56 2.73
CA MET A 24 -1.72 -17.49 2.11
C MET A 24 -0.89 -16.19 2.07
N PRO A 25 -0.87 -15.46 0.95
CA PRO A 25 -0.27 -14.12 0.90
C PRO A 25 -0.90 -13.18 1.94
N LYS A 26 -0.10 -12.36 2.62
CA LYS A 26 -0.64 -11.36 3.56
C LYS A 26 -1.59 -10.37 2.86
N GLU A 27 -1.34 -10.10 1.60
CA GLU A 27 -2.12 -9.22 0.73
C GLU A 27 -3.52 -9.80 0.41
N MET A 28 -3.71 -11.11 0.65
CA MET A 28 -5.00 -11.81 0.51
C MET A 28 -5.78 -11.93 1.82
N LEU A 29 -5.23 -11.45 2.95
CA LEU A 29 -5.99 -11.35 4.19
C LEU A 29 -7.18 -10.40 3.96
N PRO A 30 -8.42 -10.86 4.22
CA PRO A 30 -9.59 -10.05 3.90
C PRO A 30 -9.85 -8.98 4.96
N ILE A 31 -10.27 -7.81 4.54
CA ILE A 31 -10.93 -6.81 5.38
C ILE A 31 -12.43 -7.02 5.19
N VAL A 32 -13.09 -7.57 6.19
CA VAL A 32 -14.43 -8.14 6.15
C VAL A 32 -14.49 -9.30 5.14
N ASP A 33 -14.79 -9.03 3.89
CA ASP A 33 -14.94 -10.00 2.80
C ASP A 33 -14.08 -9.70 1.56
N LYS A 34 -13.39 -8.54 1.53
CA LYS A 34 -12.58 -8.09 0.39
C LYS A 34 -11.09 -8.21 0.73
N PRO A 35 -10.26 -8.90 -0.11
CA PRO A 35 -8.82 -8.97 0.10
C PRO A 35 -8.16 -7.60 0.15
N THR A 36 -7.18 -7.43 1.04
CA THR A 36 -6.44 -6.16 1.22
C THR A 36 -5.92 -5.60 -0.10
N ILE A 37 -5.35 -6.46 -0.96
CA ILE A 37 -4.77 -6.02 -2.24
C ILE A 37 -5.80 -5.42 -3.19
N GLN A 38 -7.08 -5.83 -3.11
CA GLN A 38 -8.13 -5.28 -3.96
C GLN A 38 -8.39 -3.80 -3.66
N TYR A 39 -8.36 -3.38 -2.38
CA TYR A 39 -8.46 -1.95 -2.02
C TYR A 39 -7.33 -1.13 -2.65
N ILE A 40 -6.12 -1.69 -2.73
CA ILE A 40 -4.96 -1.01 -3.31
C ILE A 40 -5.11 -0.88 -4.83
N VAL A 41 -5.61 -1.93 -5.49
CA VAL A 41 -5.89 -1.91 -6.93
C VAL A 41 -7.03 -0.94 -7.25
N GLU A 42 -8.12 -0.95 -6.48
CA GLU A 42 -9.24 -0.02 -6.62
C GLU A 42 -8.76 1.44 -6.51
N GLU A 43 -7.94 1.79 -5.51
CA GLU A 43 -7.37 3.14 -5.37
C GLU A 43 -6.56 3.54 -6.60
N ALA A 44 -5.76 2.64 -7.14
CA ALA A 44 -4.95 2.91 -8.33
C ALA A 44 -5.84 3.19 -9.56
N VAL A 45 -6.85 2.37 -9.78
CA VAL A 45 -7.82 2.52 -10.89
C VAL A 45 -8.61 3.83 -10.78
N GLU A 46 -9.15 4.13 -9.60
CA GLU A 46 -9.88 5.38 -9.32
C GLU A 46 -8.99 6.62 -9.48
N SER A 47 -7.68 6.46 -9.32
CA SER A 47 -6.70 7.53 -9.55
C SER A 47 -6.32 7.71 -11.02
N GLY A 48 -6.80 6.83 -11.92
CA GLY A 48 -6.56 6.90 -13.36
C GLY A 48 -5.30 6.15 -13.83
N ILE A 49 -4.88 5.13 -13.09
CA ILE A 49 -3.85 4.18 -13.54
C ILE A 49 -4.47 3.25 -14.59
N GLU A 50 -3.72 3.02 -15.65
CA GLU A 50 -4.13 2.24 -16.83
C GLU A 50 -3.52 0.82 -16.81
N ASP A 51 -2.27 0.69 -16.31
CA ASP A 51 -1.54 -0.59 -16.19
C ASP A 51 -1.04 -0.79 -14.76
N ILE A 52 -1.28 -1.95 -14.17
CA ILE A 52 -0.77 -2.32 -12.85
C ILE A 52 0.21 -3.48 -12.96
N ILE A 53 1.36 -3.33 -12.30
CA ILE A 53 2.37 -4.38 -12.17
C ILE A 53 2.38 -4.85 -10.72
N ILE A 54 1.94 -6.08 -10.47
CA ILE A 54 2.10 -6.71 -9.17
C ILE A 54 3.41 -7.49 -9.15
N VAL A 55 4.33 -7.09 -8.26
CA VAL A 55 5.60 -7.81 -8.09
C VAL A 55 5.40 -8.89 -7.03
N THR A 56 5.29 -10.14 -7.51
CA THR A 56 5.01 -11.32 -6.67
C THR A 56 6.28 -12.08 -6.28
N GLY A 57 6.14 -12.96 -5.27
CA GLY A 57 7.16 -13.90 -4.81
C GLY A 57 6.71 -15.36 -4.91
N LYS A 58 7.47 -16.27 -4.30
CA LYS A 58 7.06 -17.66 -4.18
C LYS A 58 5.82 -17.79 -3.29
N GLY A 59 4.83 -18.59 -3.74
CA GLY A 59 3.61 -18.87 -2.96
C GLY A 59 2.55 -17.76 -3.01
N LYS A 60 2.60 -16.87 -4.01
CA LYS A 60 1.68 -15.73 -4.15
C LYS A 60 0.59 -15.94 -5.22
N ARG A 61 0.39 -17.17 -5.70
CA ARG A 61 -0.56 -17.49 -6.77
C ARG A 61 -2.00 -17.04 -6.47
N ALA A 62 -2.43 -17.08 -5.21
CA ALA A 62 -3.77 -16.63 -4.83
C ALA A 62 -4.05 -15.17 -5.20
N ILE A 63 -3.02 -14.32 -5.37
CA ILE A 63 -3.18 -12.94 -5.85
C ILE A 63 -3.53 -12.96 -7.35
N GLU A 64 -2.86 -13.81 -8.12
CA GLU A 64 -3.12 -13.97 -9.56
C GLU A 64 -4.54 -14.53 -9.76
N ASP A 65 -4.87 -15.63 -9.07
CA ASP A 65 -6.19 -16.29 -9.13
C ASP A 65 -7.35 -15.33 -8.74
N HIS A 66 -7.11 -14.34 -7.85
CA HIS A 66 -8.13 -13.38 -7.41
C HIS A 66 -8.53 -12.38 -8.50
N PHE A 67 -7.59 -11.97 -9.33
CA PHE A 67 -7.84 -11.01 -10.42
C PHE A 67 -8.11 -11.69 -11.77
N ASP A 68 -7.95 -13.00 -11.84
CA ASP A 68 -8.30 -13.79 -13.02
C ASP A 68 -9.79 -14.15 -13.04
N HIS A 69 -10.30 -14.51 -14.21
CA HIS A 69 -11.67 -15.04 -14.35
C HIS A 69 -11.80 -16.41 -13.69
N SER A 70 -12.80 -16.56 -12.83
CA SER A 70 -13.17 -17.84 -12.21
C SER A 70 -14.35 -18.47 -12.95
N PHE A 71 -14.09 -19.00 -14.14
CA PHE A 71 -15.13 -19.45 -15.09
C PHE A 71 -16.14 -20.40 -14.45
N GLU A 72 -15.69 -21.42 -13.70
CA GLU A 72 -16.60 -22.39 -13.07
C GLU A 72 -17.49 -21.75 -12.00
N LEU A 73 -16.95 -20.84 -11.20
CA LEU A 73 -17.70 -20.10 -10.18
C LEU A 73 -18.71 -19.16 -10.84
N GLU A 74 -18.28 -18.39 -11.83
CA GLU A 74 -19.13 -17.43 -12.54
C GLU A 74 -20.30 -18.14 -13.22
N GLN A 75 -20.06 -19.28 -13.88
CA GLN A 75 -21.10 -20.08 -14.50
C GLN A 75 -22.07 -20.65 -13.46
N ASN A 76 -21.60 -21.16 -12.34
CA ASN A 76 -22.45 -21.69 -11.27
C ASN A 76 -23.35 -20.59 -10.65
N LEU A 77 -22.82 -19.38 -10.46
CA LEU A 77 -23.59 -18.24 -9.96
C LEU A 77 -24.67 -17.82 -10.96
N LEU A 78 -24.34 -17.79 -12.25
CA LEU A 78 -25.29 -17.49 -13.33
C LEU A 78 -26.42 -18.51 -13.38
N GLU A 79 -26.11 -19.81 -13.37
CA GLU A 79 -27.10 -20.90 -13.40
C GLU A 79 -28.03 -20.88 -12.19
N LYS A 80 -27.54 -20.43 -11.02
CA LYS A 80 -28.33 -20.27 -9.78
C LYS A 80 -29.06 -18.93 -9.68
N GLY A 81 -28.94 -18.05 -10.65
CA GLY A 81 -29.54 -16.72 -10.65
C GLY A 81 -29.00 -15.76 -9.59
N LYS A 82 -27.77 -16.02 -9.07
CA LYS A 82 -27.13 -15.17 -8.04
C LYS A 82 -26.35 -14.03 -8.71
N LEU A 83 -27.07 -13.12 -9.36
CA LEU A 83 -26.49 -12.10 -10.23
C LEU A 83 -25.65 -11.07 -9.45
N ASP A 84 -26.06 -10.69 -8.24
CA ASP A 84 -25.30 -9.76 -7.40
C ASP A 84 -23.92 -10.31 -7.03
N LEU A 85 -23.85 -11.60 -6.66
CA LEU A 85 -22.57 -12.27 -6.37
C LEU A 85 -21.73 -12.47 -7.64
N LEU A 86 -22.37 -12.69 -8.78
CA LEU A 86 -21.67 -12.79 -10.07
C LEU A 86 -21.01 -11.46 -10.43
N ASP A 87 -21.73 -10.34 -10.27
CA ASP A 87 -21.19 -9.00 -10.52
C ASP A 87 -20.01 -8.70 -9.59
N GLU A 88 -20.12 -9.02 -8.30
CA GLU A 88 -19.04 -8.86 -7.33
C GLU A 88 -17.77 -9.64 -7.71
N VAL A 89 -17.92 -10.91 -8.12
CA VAL A 89 -16.79 -11.75 -8.57
C VAL A 89 -16.15 -11.20 -9.84
N GLN A 90 -16.97 -10.78 -10.82
CA GLN A 90 -16.47 -10.27 -12.09
C GLN A 90 -15.83 -8.88 -11.99
N LYS A 91 -16.20 -8.11 -10.98
CA LYS A 91 -15.66 -6.77 -10.77
C LYS A 91 -14.14 -6.79 -10.60
N SER A 92 -13.59 -7.72 -9.82
CA SER A 92 -12.14 -7.83 -9.62
C SER A 92 -11.39 -8.14 -10.94
N SER A 93 -11.90 -9.04 -11.77
CA SER A 93 -11.23 -9.46 -13.01
C SER A 93 -11.37 -8.49 -14.19
N LYS A 94 -12.30 -7.52 -14.09
CA LYS A 94 -12.57 -6.53 -15.16
C LYS A 94 -12.02 -5.14 -14.86
N MET A 95 -11.39 -4.91 -13.71
CA MET A 95 -11.04 -3.60 -13.22
C MET A 95 -10.00 -2.89 -14.08
N VAL A 96 -8.90 -3.58 -14.41
CA VAL A 96 -7.72 -3.01 -15.05
C VAL A 96 -6.82 -4.12 -15.57
N ASP A 97 -5.95 -3.80 -16.52
CA ASP A 97 -4.92 -4.74 -16.98
C ASP A 97 -3.84 -4.91 -15.90
N ILE A 98 -3.69 -6.14 -15.38
CA ILE A 98 -2.72 -6.50 -14.35
C ILE A 98 -1.64 -7.40 -14.94
N HIS A 99 -0.40 -7.01 -14.71
CA HIS A 99 0.79 -7.76 -15.11
C HIS A 99 1.52 -8.28 -13.88
N TYR A 100 2.08 -9.48 -13.96
CA TYR A 100 2.78 -10.11 -12.85
C TYR A 100 4.27 -10.25 -13.15
N ILE A 101 5.10 -9.71 -12.26
CA ILE A 101 6.55 -9.82 -12.33
C ILE A 101 7.05 -10.49 -11.06
N ARG A 102 7.94 -11.48 -11.22
CA ARG A 102 8.44 -12.22 -10.08
C ARG A 102 9.73 -11.64 -9.52
N GLN A 103 9.72 -11.28 -8.25
CA GLN A 103 10.93 -11.10 -7.46
C GLN A 103 11.46 -12.48 -7.07
N LYS A 104 12.56 -12.92 -7.70
CA LYS A 104 13.11 -14.26 -7.48
C LYS A 104 13.79 -14.41 -6.12
N GLU A 105 14.36 -13.34 -5.59
CA GLU A 105 15.06 -13.26 -4.32
C GLU A 105 14.51 -12.11 -3.48
N PRO A 106 14.18 -12.32 -2.18
CA PRO A 106 13.58 -11.28 -1.33
C PRO A 106 14.66 -10.31 -0.83
N LYS A 107 15.18 -9.45 -1.71
CA LYS A 107 16.25 -8.48 -1.42
C LYS A 107 15.74 -7.10 -0.97
N GLY A 108 14.50 -6.97 -0.53
CA GLY A 108 13.91 -5.74 -0.04
C GLY A 108 13.00 -5.03 -1.05
N LEU A 109 12.39 -3.91 -0.59
CA LEU A 109 11.39 -3.15 -1.32
C LEU A 109 11.96 -2.50 -2.58
N GLY A 110 13.12 -1.86 -2.49
CA GLY A 110 13.79 -1.25 -3.65
C GLY A 110 14.07 -2.27 -4.76
N HIS A 111 14.52 -3.48 -4.39
CA HIS A 111 14.72 -4.55 -5.36
C HIS A 111 13.40 -5.04 -5.99
N ALA A 112 12.30 -5.09 -5.24
CA ALA A 112 10.99 -5.45 -5.82
C ALA A 112 10.59 -4.46 -6.92
N ILE A 113 10.73 -3.16 -6.65
CA ILE A 113 10.46 -2.09 -7.62
C ILE A 113 11.39 -2.20 -8.82
N TRP A 114 12.69 -2.42 -8.60
CA TRP A 114 13.67 -2.61 -9.66
C TRP A 114 13.34 -3.77 -10.60
N CYS A 115 12.72 -4.85 -10.10
CA CYS A 115 12.28 -5.97 -10.94
C CYS A 115 11.30 -5.55 -12.04
N ALA A 116 10.52 -4.50 -11.83
CA ALA A 116 9.53 -4.00 -12.78
C ALA A 116 10.08 -2.99 -13.81
N ARG A 117 11.37 -2.59 -13.73
CA ARG A 117 11.96 -1.50 -14.53
C ARG A 117 11.77 -1.63 -16.05
N LYS A 118 11.85 -2.84 -16.57
CA LYS A 118 11.70 -3.07 -18.03
C LYS A 118 10.27 -2.81 -18.51
N PHE A 119 9.30 -3.02 -17.66
CA PHE A 119 7.89 -2.75 -17.96
C PHE A 119 7.56 -1.26 -17.85
N ILE A 120 8.12 -0.60 -16.86
CA ILE A 120 7.94 0.85 -16.66
C ILE A 120 8.61 1.64 -17.79
N GLY A 121 9.82 1.25 -18.20
CA GLY A 121 10.60 2.00 -19.18
C GLY A 121 10.97 3.39 -18.66
N ASN A 122 10.78 4.41 -19.50
CA ASN A 122 11.11 5.80 -19.18
C ASN A 122 9.90 6.66 -18.78
N GLU A 123 8.87 6.05 -18.20
CA GLU A 123 7.67 6.76 -17.76
C GLU A 123 7.68 6.98 -16.24
N PRO A 124 7.08 8.09 -15.75
CA PRO A 124 6.80 8.23 -14.33
C PRO A 124 5.75 7.18 -13.91
N PHE A 125 5.87 6.67 -12.71
CA PHE A 125 5.02 5.61 -12.23
C PHE A 125 4.67 5.77 -10.75
N ALA A 126 3.57 5.17 -10.35
CA ALA A 126 3.16 5.08 -8.96
C ALA A 126 3.71 3.81 -8.29
N VAL A 127 3.90 3.88 -6.99
CA VAL A 127 4.12 2.70 -6.13
C VAL A 127 3.10 2.74 -5.00
N LEU A 128 2.38 1.63 -4.80
CA LEU A 128 1.43 1.47 -3.70
C LEU A 128 1.81 0.22 -2.89
N LEU A 129 2.10 0.38 -1.61
CA LEU A 129 2.37 -0.75 -0.73
C LEU A 129 1.07 -1.51 -0.43
N GLY A 130 1.14 -2.83 -0.48
CA GLY A 130 -0.03 -3.71 -0.36
C GLY A 130 -0.58 -3.88 1.06
N ASP A 131 0.01 -3.23 2.05
CA ASP A 131 -0.38 -3.26 3.47
C ASP A 131 -0.74 -1.89 4.07
N ASP A 132 -0.92 -0.89 3.22
CA ASP A 132 -1.39 0.45 3.59
C ASP A 132 -2.68 0.78 2.84
N ILE A 133 -3.82 0.76 3.52
CA ILE A 133 -5.10 1.21 2.95
C ILE A 133 -5.28 2.68 3.33
N VAL A 134 -5.68 3.51 2.37
CA VAL A 134 -6.04 4.91 2.65
C VAL A 134 -7.49 5.13 2.23
N LYS A 135 -8.30 5.59 3.19
CA LYS A 135 -9.68 6.01 2.95
C LYS A 135 -9.75 7.53 2.92
N ALA A 136 -10.20 8.06 1.80
CA ALA A 136 -10.34 9.49 1.56
C ALA A 136 -11.48 9.75 0.56
N GLU A 137 -12.03 10.94 0.56
CA GLU A 137 -13.02 11.36 -0.44
C GLU A 137 -12.40 11.37 -1.85
N LYS A 138 -11.20 11.93 -1.99
CA LYS A 138 -10.36 11.84 -3.19
C LYS A 138 -9.25 10.81 -2.92
N PRO A 139 -9.09 9.75 -3.74
CA PRO A 139 -8.05 8.75 -3.54
C PRO A 139 -6.68 9.37 -3.27
N CYS A 140 -5.92 8.84 -2.31
CA CYS A 140 -4.60 9.37 -1.94
C CYS A 140 -3.66 9.46 -3.15
N LEU A 141 -3.61 8.42 -3.97
CA LEU A 141 -2.79 8.43 -5.18
C LEU A 141 -3.23 9.53 -6.15
N ARG A 142 -4.53 9.81 -6.29
CA ARG A 142 -5.04 10.89 -7.15
C ARG A 142 -4.57 12.25 -6.66
N GLN A 143 -4.61 12.50 -5.35
CA GLN A 143 -4.08 13.74 -4.76
C GLN A 143 -2.59 13.92 -5.10
N MET A 144 -1.80 12.84 -5.00
CA MET A 144 -0.37 12.86 -5.31
C MET A 144 -0.09 13.05 -6.80
N ILE A 145 -0.91 12.46 -7.70
CA ILE A 145 -0.79 12.66 -9.15
C ILE A 145 -0.97 14.15 -9.50
N GLU A 146 -1.90 14.84 -8.87
CA GLU A 146 -2.11 16.27 -9.06
C GLU A 146 -0.85 17.09 -8.68
N GLN A 147 -0.17 16.72 -7.58
CA GLN A 147 1.10 17.34 -7.20
C GLN A 147 2.21 17.04 -8.22
N TYR A 148 2.32 15.79 -8.66
CA TYR A 148 3.26 15.43 -9.72
C TYR A 148 3.00 16.20 -11.02
N GLU A 149 1.75 16.38 -11.43
CA GLU A 149 1.38 17.13 -12.63
C GLU A 149 1.76 18.60 -12.53
N ARG A 150 1.70 19.17 -11.32
CA ARG A 150 2.07 20.57 -11.05
C ARG A 150 3.58 20.78 -11.04
N TYR A 151 4.33 19.90 -10.38
CA TYR A 151 5.77 20.10 -10.12
C TYR A 151 6.69 19.28 -11.03
N ARG A 152 6.16 18.25 -11.70
CA ARG A 152 6.91 17.35 -12.61
C ARG A 152 8.14 16.71 -11.95
N ALA A 153 8.05 16.40 -10.69
CA ALA A 153 9.11 15.78 -9.88
C ALA A 153 8.52 14.66 -9.01
N SER A 154 9.37 13.77 -8.53
CA SER A 154 8.96 12.67 -7.65
C SER A 154 8.26 13.19 -6.40
N VAL A 155 7.17 12.52 -5.99
CA VAL A 155 6.36 12.86 -4.81
C VAL A 155 6.20 11.64 -3.94
N ILE A 156 6.47 11.77 -2.64
CA ILE A 156 6.23 10.74 -1.63
C ILE A 156 5.06 11.13 -0.74
N GLY A 157 4.17 10.18 -0.45
CA GLY A 157 3.06 10.38 0.47
C GLY A 157 3.54 10.29 1.91
N VAL A 158 3.18 11.28 2.73
CA VAL A 158 3.62 11.36 4.13
C VAL A 158 2.45 11.69 5.05
N GLN A 159 2.61 11.37 6.33
CA GLN A 159 1.76 11.85 7.43
C GLN A 159 2.60 12.01 8.70
N HIS A 160 2.14 12.88 9.61
CA HIS A 160 2.72 12.99 10.94
C HIS A 160 2.34 11.78 11.80
N VAL A 161 3.32 11.18 12.46
CA VAL A 161 3.13 10.06 13.39
C VAL A 161 3.53 10.48 14.81
N PRO A 162 3.03 9.77 15.84
CA PRO A 162 3.55 9.92 17.21
C PRO A 162 5.07 9.68 17.27
N ASP A 163 5.78 10.44 18.11
CA ASP A 163 7.25 10.36 18.21
C ASP A 163 7.78 8.98 18.62
N ASP A 164 7.00 8.18 19.32
CA ASP A 164 7.32 6.81 19.72
C ASP A 164 7.16 5.79 18.58
N GLU A 165 6.52 6.19 17.48
CA GLU A 165 6.33 5.35 16.29
C GLU A 165 7.34 5.61 15.16
N VAL A 166 8.16 6.67 15.22
CA VAL A 166 9.08 7.04 14.12
C VAL A 166 10.02 5.92 13.69
N SER A 167 10.42 5.05 14.63
CA SER A 167 11.29 3.90 14.33
C SER A 167 10.66 2.81 13.46
N ARG A 168 9.38 2.94 13.13
CA ARG A 168 8.66 1.99 12.26
C ARG A 168 8.72 2.37 10.79
N TYR A 169 9.04 3.62 10.47
CA TYR A 169 8.88 4.23 9.15
C TYR A 169 10.17 4.86 8.64
N GLY A 170 10.24 5.08 7.33
CA GLY A 170 11.15 6.06 6.78
C GLY A 170 10.72 7.47 7.19
N ILE A 171 11.63 8.27 7.75
CA ILE A 171 11.34 9.60 8.25
C ILE A 171 11.97 10.65 7.33
N VAL A 172 11.21 11.71 7.08
CA VAL A 172 11.56 12.76 6.15
C VAL A 172 12.07 13.99 6.89
N ASP A 173 13.28 14.45 6.56
CA ASP A 173 13.71 15.82 6.82
C ASP A 173 13.27 16.68 5.65
N ALA A 174 12.40 17.64 5.89
CA ALA A 174 11.83 18.45 4.82
C ALA A 174 11.57 19.90 5.25
N LYS A 175 11.61 20.79 4.25
CA LYS A 175 11.20 22.18 4.41
C LYS A 175 9.77 22.33 3.88
N GLN A 176 8.88 22.83 4.70
CA GLN A 176 7.51 23.15 4.31
C GLN A 176 7.49 24.26 3.26
N LEU A 177 6.76 24.03 2.18
CA LEU A 177 6.57 24.98 1.09
C LEU A 177 5.12 25.52 1.07
N ASP A 178 4.15 24.68 1.44
CA ASP A 178 2.73 24.99 1.51
C ASP A 178 2.12 24.17 2.66
N GLU A 179 0.86 24.34 2.97
CA GLU A 179 0.16 23.70 4.11
C GLU A 179 0.43 22.19 4.19
N ARG A 180 0.40 21.49 3.04
CA ARG A 180 0.57 20.02 2.94
C ARG A 180 1.70 19.61 2.01
N PHE A 181 2.53 20.53 1.57
CA PHE A 181 3.55 20.27 0.55
C PHE A 181 4.93 20.68 1.03
N PHE A 182 5.91 19.76 0.89
CA PHE A 182 7.24 19.90 1.46
C PHE A 182 8.31 19.59 0.41
N SER A 183 9.42 20.33 0.48
CA SER A 183 10.66 20.00 -0.24
C SER A 183 11.50 19.10 0.62
N VAL A 184 11.81 17.91 0.14
CA VAL A 184 12.63 16.94 0.87
C VAL A 184 14.10 17.38 0.89
N ASN A 185 14.70 17.42 2.09
CA ASN A 185 16.13 17.61 2.29
C ASN A 185 16.85 16.25 2.39
N ASN A 186 16.32 15.35 3.24
CA ASN A 186 16.90 14.04 3.48
C ASN A 186 15.83 13.03 3.93
N LEU A 187 16.16 11.74 3.88
CA LEU A 187 15.32 10.64 4.35
C LEU A 187 16.17 9.66 5.16
N VAL A 188 15.61 9.11 6.23
CA VAL A 188 16.27 8.13 7.10
C VAL A 188 15.35 6.95 7.33
N GLU A 189 15.78 5.75 6.94
CA GLU A 189 15.00 4.51 7.13
C GLU A 189 15.02 4.07 8.59
N LYS A 190 13.85 4.00 9.22
CA LYS A 190 13.62 3.50 10.58
C LYS A 190 14.64 4.02 11.61
N PRO A 191 14.79 5.34 11.77
CA PRO A 191 15.73 5.90 12.72
C PRO A 191 15.33 5.53 14.15
N LYS A 192 16.30 5.50 15.04
CA LYS A 192 15.98 5.56 16.47
C LYS A 192 15.35 6.92 16.79
N ARG A 193 14.47 6.96 17.79
CA ARG A 193 13.74 8.18 18.16
C ARG A 193 14.64 9.40 18.34
N GLU A 194 15.77 9.20 19.02
CA GLU A 194 16.76 10.25 19.26
C GLU A 194 17.48 10.78 18.01
N ASN A 195 17.41 10.04 16.90
CA ASN A 195 18.06 10.36 15.62
C ASN A 195 17.05 10.70 14.51
N ALA A 196 15.75 10.68 14.82
CA ALA A 196 14.72 11.01 13.85
C ALA A 196 14.76 12.52 13.55
N PRO A 197 14.88 12.93 12.26
CA PRO A 197 14.96 14.35 11.92
C PRO A 197 13.64 15.09 12.10
N SER A 198 12.53 14.37 12.12
CA SER A 198 11.17 14.86 12.31
C SER A 198 10.25 13.72 12.74
N ASN A 199 8.95 13.96 12.80
CA ASN A 199 7.92 12.92 12.89
C ASN A 199 7.09 12.80 11.59
N LEU A 200 7.58 13.35 10.48
CA LEU A 200 6.95 13.22 9.16
C LEU A 200 7.36 11.90 8.52
N ALA A 201 6.47 10.93 8.55
CA ALA A 201 6.71 9.55 8.15
C ALA A 201 6.22 9.26 6.73
N ILE A 202 6.98 8.45 5.98
CA ILE A 202 6.61 7.98 4.66
C ILE A 202 5.50 6.94 4.78
N MET A 203 4.41 7.16 4.03
CA MET A 203 3.26 6.26 3.97
C MET A 203 3.19 5.62 2.59
N GLY A 204 3.22 4.37 2.49
CA GLY A 204 3.23 3.46 1.35
C GLY A 204 2.74 3.91 -0.04
N ARG A 205 2.79 5.20 -0.34
CA ARG A 205 2.40 5.82 -1.62
C ARG A 205 3.51 6.69 -2.17
N TYR A 206 3.87 6.44 -3.44
CA TYR A 206 4.95 7.16 -4.11
C TYR A 206 4.59 7.40 -5.57
N ILE A 207 5.04 8.53 -6.11
CA ILE A 207 5.16 8.76 -7.55
C ILE A 207 6.62 9.05 -7.83
N LEU A 208 7.23 8.21 -8.64
CA LEU A 208 8.66 8.23 -8.88
C LEU A 208 8.98 8.50 -10.35
N SER A 209 10.06 9.22 -10.59
CA SER A 209 10.65 9.30 -11.91
C SER A 209 11.38 8.00 -12.25
N PRO A 210 11.49 7.63 -13.55
CA PRO A 210 12.22 6.42 -13.95
C PRO A 210 13.72 6.45 -13.59
N ARG A 211 14.30 7.63 -13.28
CA ARG A 211 15.69 7.77 -12.81
C ARG A 211 15.97 7.03 -11.51
N ILE A 212 14.94 6.67 -10.74
CA ILE A 212 15.11 5.82 -9.56
C ILE A 212 15.75 4.47 -9.92
N PHE A 213 15.54 3.96 -11.13
CA PHE A 213 16.12 2.69 -11.57
C PHE A 213 17.64 2.79 -11.75
N ASP A 214 18.18 3.93 -12.19
CA ASP A 214 19.62 4.17 -12.29
C ASP A 214 20.28 4.11 -10.90
N VAL A 215 19.57 4.59 -9.87
CA VAL A 215 20.01 4.51 -8.49
C VAL A 215 19.94 3.06 -7.99
N LEU A 216 18.82 2.39 -8.20
CA LEU A 216 18.60 1.00 -7.74
C LEU A 216 19.51 -0.02 -8.42
N ASP A 217 19.99 0.24 -9.65
CA ASP A 217 20.94 -0.64 -10.36
C ASP A 217 22.26 -0.83 -9.59
N ASN A 218 22.69 0.18 -8.82
CA ASN A 218 23.98 0.20 -8.13
C ASN A 218 23.85 0.36 -6.60
N GLN A 219 22.65 0.22 -6.06
CA GLN A 219 22.43 0.42 -4.63
C GLN A 219 22.90 -0.78 -3.82
N GLU A 220 23.76 -0.53 -2.85
CA GLU A 220 24.16 -1.52 -1.85
C GLU A 220 23.06 -1.75 -0.81
N PRO A 221 22.97 -2.97 -0.22
CA PRO A 221 22.04 -3.24 0.86
C PRO A 221 22.24 -2.29 2.05
N GLY A 222 21.13 -1.72 2.54
CA GLY A 222 21.09 -0.85 3.71
C GLY A 222 20.61 -1.56 4.97
N ALA A 223 19.71 -0.91 5.71
CA ALA A 223 19.15 -1.44 6.95
C ALA A 223 18.53 -2.83 6.75
N GLY A 224 18.86 -3.77 7.64
CA GLY A 224 18.37 -5.15 7.57
C GLY A 224 19.01 -6.00 6.46
N GLY A 225 20.03 -5.52 5.75
CA GLY A 225 20.64 -6.20 4.61
C GLY A 225 19.76 -6.18 3.34
N GLU A 226 18.79 -5.26 3.28
CA GLU A 226 17.85 -5.12 2.19
C GLU A 226 18.15 -3.88 1.34
N ILE A 227 17.80 -3.93 0.05
CA ILE A 227 17.80 -2.76 -0.83
C ILE A 227 16.56 -1.93 -0.48
N GLN A 228 16.76 -0.86 0.30
CA GLN A 228 15.70 0.00 0.82
C GLN A 228 15.29 1.05 -0.22
N LEU A 229 13.98 1.22 -0.41
CA LEU A 229 13.46 2.27 -1.30
C LEU A 229 13.74 3.67 -0.72
N THR A 230 13.66 3.84 0.59
CA THR A 230 13.95 5.10 1.27
C THR A 230 15.36 5.60 0.97
N ASP A 231 16.36 4.69 1.01
CA ASP A 231 17.75 5.01 0.69
C ASP A 231 17.91 5.39 -0.80
N ALA A 232 17.19 4.68 -1.69
CA ALA A 232 17.18 5.00 -3.11
C ALA A 232 16.59 6.40 -3.39
N ILE A 233 15.50 6.74 -2.71
CA ILE A 233 14.88 8.07 -2.86
C ILE A 233 15.79 9.16 -2.28
N ALA A 234 16.48 8.90 -1.17
CA ALA A 234 17.47 9.84 -0.63
C ALA A 234 18.64 10.09 -1.61
N GLN A 235 19.08 9.05 -2.32
CA GLN A 235 20.09 9.21 -3.37
C GLN A 235 19.52 9.94 -4.60
N LEU A 236 18.30 9.60 -5.04
CA LEU A 236 17.62 10.27 -6.14
C LEU A 236 17.50 11.78 -5.87
N ASN A 237 17.17 12.17 -4.64
CA ASN A 237 17.03 13.57 -4.22
C ASN A 237 18.32 14.41 -4.36
N ARG A 238 19.49 13.78 -4.57
CA ARG A 238 20.75 14.48 -4.87
C ARG A 238 20.85 14.92 -6.32
N PHE A 239 20.05 14.34 -7.21
CA PHE A 239 20.09 14.58 -8.66
C PHE A 239 18.84 15.25 -9.20
N GLU A 240 17.71 15.05 -8.53
CA GLU A 240 16.44 15.69 -8.85
C GLU A 240 15.66 15.96 -7.55
N GLN A 241 14.94 17.06 -7.49
CA GLN A 241 14.16 17.39 -6.31
C GLN A 241 13.04 16.35 -6.08
N VAL A 242 12.96 15.83 -4.87
CA VAL A 242 11.84 15.04 -4.39
C VAL A 242 10.98 15.89 -3.47
N TYR A 243 9.68 15.75 -3.58
CA TYR A 243 8.71 16.41 -2.71
C TYR A 243 7.99 15.40 -1.82
N ALA A 244 7.50 15.87 -0.69
CA ALA A 244 6.62 15.11 0.18
C ALA A 244 5.25 15.79 0.23
N TYR A 245 4.19 15.01 0.22
CA TYR A 245 2.82 15.49 0.28
C TYR A 245 2.08 14.81 1.43
N ASP A 246 1.62 15.61 2.40
CA ASP A 246 0.77 15.19 3.51
C ASP A 246 -0.67 15.04 3.00
N PHE A 247 -1.01 13.84 2.55
CA PHE A 247 -2.29 13.56 1.90
C PHE A 247 -3.47 13.62 2.89
N GLU A 248 -4.64 13.93 2.37
CA GLU A 248 -5.89 13.88 3.11
C GLU A 248 -6.44 12.46 3.13
N GLY A 249 -6.93 12.04 4.29
CA GLY A 249 -7.55 10.74 4.49
C GLY A 249 -7.07 10.02 5.73
N THR A 250 -7.74 8.92 6.04
CA THR A 250 -7.40 8.03 7.14
C THR A 250 -6.61 6.85 6.61
N ARG A 251 -5.38 6.70 7.11
CA ARG A 251 -4.51 5.55 6.81
C ARG A 251 -4.79 4.40 7.76
N TYR A 252 -4.84 3.20 7.22
CA TYR A 252 -4.99 1.94 7.93
C TYR A 252 -3.76 1.06 7.66
N ASP A 253 -2.92 0.87 8.70
CA ASP A 253 -1.76 -0.03 8.65
C ASP A 253 -2.23 -1.48 8.87
N VAL A 254 -2.52 -2.17 7.77
CA VAL A 254 -2.94 -3.58 7.80
C VAL A 254 -1.75 -4.55 7.77
N GLY A 255 -0.52 -4.03 7.80
CA GLY A 255 0.72 -4.81 7.96
C GLY A 255 1.03 -5.20 9.42
N GLU A 256 0.27 -4.68 10.39
CA GLU A 256 0.40 -4.92 11.82
C GLU A 256 -0.88 -5.55 12.39
N LYS A 257 -0.75 -6.47 13.37
CA LYS A 257 -1.90 -7.22 13.91
C LYS A 257 -2.96 -6.30 14.49
N LEU A 258 -2.57 -5.33 15.31
CA LEU A 258 -3.52 -4.40 15.93
C LEU A 258 -4.17 -3.48 14.89
N GLY A 259 -3.38 -2.94 13.96
CA GLY A 259 -3.89 -2.13 12.85
C GLY A 259 -4.88 -2.90 12.00
N PHE A 260 -4.55 -4.15 11.66
CA PHE A 260 -5.45 -5.05 10.93
C PHE A 260 -6.79 -5.28 11.65
N ILE A 261 -6.76 -5.57 12.97
CA ILE A 261 -7.99 -5.78 13.77
C ILE A 261 -8.81 -4.48 13.84
N LYS A 262 -8.19 -3.32 14.08
CA LYS A 262 -8.89 -2.04 14.08
C LYS A 262 -9.57 -1.76 12.74
N THR A 263 -8.86 -2.01 11.64
CA THR A 263 -9.41 -1.86 10.28
C THR A 263 -10.61 -2.77 10.06
N GLN A 264 -10.55 -4.04 10.50
CA GLN A 264 -11.68 -4.97 10.44
C GLN A 264 -12.92 -4.39 11.14
N VAL A 265 -12.74 -3.88 12.36
CA VAL A 265 -13.84 -3.32 13.15
C VAL A 265 -14.44 -2.08 12.46
N GLU A 266 -13.61 -1.15 12.03
CA GLU A 266 -14.09 0.09 11.42
C GLU A 266 -14.82 -0.16 10.11
N PHE A 267 -14.24 -0.99 9.22
CA PHE A 267 -14.87 -1.33 7.95
C PHE A 267 -16.15 -2.16 8.12
N ALA A 268 -16.21 -3.05 9.13
CA ALA A 268 -17.41 -3.78 9.44
C ALA A 268 -18.52 -2.88 9.99
N LEU A 269 -18.18 -1.87 10.78
CA LEU A 269 -19.14 -0.88 11.29
C LEU A 269 -19.71 0.05 10.19
N GLU A 270 -19.09 0.14 9.04
CA GLU A 270 -19.63 0.87 7.88
C GLU A 270 -20.66 0.06 7.09
N ARG A 271 -20.70 -1.27 7.28
CA ARG A 271 -21.69 -2.16 6.66
C ARG A 271 -22.99 -2.08 7.43
N GLU A 272 -24.06 -1.63 6.77
CA GLU A 272 -25.39 -1.49 7.42
C GLU A 272 -25.89 -2.80 8.02
N GLU A 273 -25.66 -3.92 7.31
CA GLU A 273 -26.05 -5.28 7.72
C GLU A 273 -25.27 -5.81 8.94
N LEU A 274 -24.10 -5.28 9.24
CA LEU A 274 -23.25 -5.73 10.37
C LEU A 274 -23.30 -4.76 11.55
N ARG A 275 -23.48 -3.47 11.28
CA ARG A 275 -23.30 -2.40 12.25
C ARG A 275 -24.09 -2.60 13.54
N GLY A 276 -25.39 -2.90 13.41
CA GLY A 276 -26.29 -2.98 14.57
C GLY A 276 -25.92 -4.09 15.54
N ASP A 277 -25.57 -5.25 15.01
CA ASP A 277 -25.22 -6.42 15.84
C ASP A 277 -23.80 -6.30 16.41
N LEU A 278 -22.86 -5.68 15.68
CA LEU A 278 -21.52 -5.38 16.19
C LEU A 278 -21.54 -4.40 17.36
N LEU A 279 -22.35 -3.35 17.29
CA LEU A 279 -22.46 -2.40 18.41
C LEU A 279 -22.99 -3.07 19.68
N LYS A 280 -24.05 -3.89 19.59
CA LYS A 280 -24.56 -4.68 20.72
C LYS A 280 -23.52 -5.64 21.28
N PHE A 281 -22.76 -6.29 20.39
CA PHE A 281 -21.69 -7.18 20.80
C PHE A 281 -20.59 -6.46 21.58
N PHE A 282 -20.16 -5.28 21.11
CA PHE A 282 -19.16 -4.48 21.82
C PHE A 282 -19.64 -3.97 23.19
N GLU A 283 -20.90 -3.52 23.29
CA GLU A 283 -21.50 -3.17 24.57
C GLU A 283 -21.44 -4.33 25.56
N SER A 284 -21.85 -5.53 25.12
CA SER A 284 -21.79 -6.75 25.95
C SER A 284 -20.37 -7.10 26.40
N LEU A 285 -19.37 -6.99 25.52
CA LEU A 285 -17.96 -7.23 25.86
C LEU A 285 -17.46 -6.25 26.92
N LEU A 286 -17.76 -4.97 26.78
CA LEU A 286 -17.35 -3.94 27.75
C LEU A 286 -17.97 -4.14 29.11
N GLU A 287 -19.24 -4.57 29.17
CA GLU A 287 -19.91 -4.93 30.42
C GLU A 287 -19.24 -6.12 31.12
N GLN A 288 -18.91 -7.18 30.36
CA GLN A 288 -18.19 -8.36 30.88
C GLN A 288 -16.81 -8.00 31.43
N GLU A 289 -16.01 -7.24 30.69
CA GLU A 289 -14.68 -6.77 31.14
C GLU A 289 -14.78 -5.89 32.40
N THR A 290 -15.80 -5.04 32.48
CA THR A 290 -16.04 -4.21 33.67
C THR A 290 -16.39 -5.02 34.91
N LEU A 291 -17.09 -6.16 34.74
CA LEU A 291 -17.42 -7.08 35.83
C LEU A 291 -16.21 -7.91 36.29
N LEU A 292 -15.31 -8.29 35.37
CA LEU A 292 -14.08 -9.05 35.66
C LEU A 292 -13.02 -8.21 36.40
N ASN A 293 -13.06 -6.89 36.26
CA ASN A 293 -12.11 -5.96 36.89
C ASN A 293 -12.60 -5.39 38.23
N LYS A 294 -13.73 -5.86 38.75
CA LYS A 294 -14.26 -5.59 40.11
C LYS A 294 -14.03 -6.75 41.05
#